data_08ff46f3a186012c4b19427109a9753e
#
_entry.id   08ff46f3a186012c4b19427109a9753e
#
_cell.length_a   1.000
_cell.length_b   1.000
_cell.length_c   1.000
_cell.angle_alpha   90.00
_cell.angle_beta   90.00
_cell.angle_gamma   90.00
#
_symmetry.space_group_name_H-M   'P 1'
#
loop_
_entity.id
_entity.type
_entity.pdbx_description
1 polymer ?
#
loop_
_entity_poly.entity_id
_entity_poly.type
_entity_poly.pdbx_seq_one_letter_code
_entity_poly.pdbx_strand_id
1 'polypeptide(L)'
;MMKKTIVFTGGGSAGHVTPNMAIIDELDRSAWDIQYIGSKKGIEKELIENIQIPYHGISSGKLRRYIDLENVKDIFRVMKGCLDARRVLKKLKPSVVFSKGGFVTVPVIIAAKSLNIPVFIHESDMTPGLANKIAQRFATKIFTSFEETLAYFPNEKTVSIGSPIRREMLKGSPGKGRELLGFDGRRPVLTIMGGSLGARKINETVRAALPKLKDYQIIHLCGKGNVDESLIGNKDYRQFEYVHGELSHYLAATDYVITRGGSNSIFEFLALKIPMLIIPLTRSQSRGDQIMNAKSFEKKGYAMMLEEENLTEESLLIHLADLKTNKMDMKDTMNRLNKKDAIGILVEEINKIG
;
A
#
# COMPACT_ATOMS: atom_id res chain seq x y z
N MET A 1 10.29 -16.69 29.52
CA MET A 1 9.04 -17.19 28.91
C MET A 1 9.35 -17.68 27.50
N MET A 2 8.66 -18.73 27.02
CA MET A 2 8.78 -19.11 25.60
C MET A 2 8.11 -18.04 24.76
N LYS A 3 8.76 -17.65 23.62
CA LYS A 3 8.18 -16.70 22.67
C LYS A 3 6.88 -17.26 22.07
N LYS A 4 5.87 -16.41 21.93
CA LYS A 4 4.68 -16.73 21.13
C LYS A 4 5.00 -16.65 19.66
N THR A 5 4.39 -17.48 18.83
CA THR A 5 4.59 -17.42 17.37
C THR A 5 3.44 -16.69 16.69
N ILE A 6 3.77 -15.75 15.82
CA ILE A 6 2.84 -15.13 14.89
C ILE A 6 3.23 -15.46 13.45
N VAL A 7 2.23 -15.76 12.62
CA VAL A 7 2.43 -15.97 11.18
C VAL A 7 1.78 -14.84 10.42
N PHE A 8 2.58 -14.09 9.66
CA PHE A 8 2.08 -13.13 8.69
C PHE A 8 1.86 -13.78 7.32
N THR A 9 0.89 -13.28 6.58
CA THR A 9 0.64 -13.68 5.19
C THR A 9 0.12 -12.52 4.37
N GLY A 10 0.56 -12.45 3.13
CA GLY A 10 0.18 -11.43 2.16
C GLY A 10 1.03 -11.59 0.91
N GLY A 11 0.53 -11.23 -0.25
CA GLY A 11 1.36 -11.37 -1.44
C GLY A 11 0.63 -11.08 -2.74
N GLY A 12 1.34 -11.30 -3.84
CA GLY A 12 0.90 -10.98 -5.19
C GLY A 12 1.20 -9.54 -5.60
N SER A 13 1.43 -8.62 -4.66
CA SER A 13 1.89 -7.26 -4.91
C SER A 13 2.62 -6.70 -3.67
N ALA A 14 3.50 -5.73 -3.86
CA ALA A 14 4.18 -5.04 -2.75
C ALA A 14 3.18 -4.41 -1.76
N GLY A 15 2.03 -3.92 -2.25
CA GLY A 15 0.98 -3.34 -1.42
C GLY A 15 0.35 -4.28 -0.39
N HIS A 16 0.46 -5.61 -0.57
CA HIS A 16 0.05 -6.59 0.44
C HIS A 16 1.19 -7.01 1.39
N VAL A 17 2.40 -6.54 1.15
CA VAL A 17 3.60 -6.95 1.92
C VAL A 17 4.09 -5.81 2.80
N THR A 18 4.26 -4.62 2.23
CA THR A 18 4.83 -3.47 2.95
C THR A 18 4.09 -3.10 4.25
N PRO A 19 2.74 -3.17 4.34
CA PRO A 19 2.07 -2.95 5.62
C PRO A 19 2.33 -4.06 6.65
N ASN A 20 2.54 -5.31 6.21
CA ASN A 20 2.97 -6.37 7.11
C ASN A 20 4.35 -6.08 7.68
N MET A 21 5.29 -5.60 6.83
CA MET A 21 6.63 -5.21 7.29
C MET A 21 6.55 -4.09 8.33
N ALA A 22 5.70 -3.09 8.11
CA ALA A 22 5.50 -2.00 9.07
C ALA A 22 5.01 -2.48 10.45
N ILE A 23 4.15 -3.51 10.50
CA ILE A 23 3.69 -4.13 11.75
C ILE A 23 4.81 -4.99 12.37
N ILE A 24 5.53 -5.76 11.56
CA ILE A 24 6.65 -6.61 11.97
C ILE A 24 7.76 -5.80 12.64
N ASP A 25 8.05 -4.60 12.13
CA ASP A 25 9.09 -3.72 12.68
C ASP A 25 8.74 -3.18 14.07
N GLU A 26 7.46 -3.12 14.44
CA GLU A 26 6.98 -2.62 15.73
C GLU A 26 6.68 -3.75 16.75
N LEU A 27 6.71 -5.01 16.32
CA LEU A 27 6.52 -6.14 17.22
C LEU A 27 7.79 -6.42 18.03
N ASP A 28 7.60 -6.63 19.34
CA ASP A 28 8.71 -7.03 20.22
C ASP A 28 9.23 -8.43 19.87
N ARG A 29 10.39 -8.49 19.25
CA ARG A 29 11.07 -9.74 18.87
C ARG A 29 11.56 -10.56 20.07
N SER A 30 11.53 -10.02 21.26
CA SER A 30 11.79 -10.79 22.48
C SER A 30 10.57 -11.62 22.93
N ALA A 31 9.36 -11.11 22.63
CA ALA A 31 8.09 -11.74 22.95
C ALA A 31 7.53 -12.62 21.80
N TRP A 32 7.83 -12.24 20.55
CA TRP A 32 7.26 -12.87 19.36
C TRP A 32 8.32 -13.55 18.49
N ASP A 33 8.06 -14.81 18.11
CA ASP A 33 8.70 -15.49 17.00
C ASP A 33 7.85 -15.21 15.74
N ILE A 34 8.43 -14.40 14.83
CA ILE A 34 7.73 -13.89 13.65
C ILE A 34 8.05 -14.76 12.45
N GLN A 35 7.02 -15.27 11.79
CA GLN A 35 7.13 -16.16 10.64
C GLN A 35 6.27 -15.60 9.49
N TYR A 36 6.63 -15.90 8.23
CA TYR A 36 5.86 -15.48 7.07
C TYR A 36 5.51 -16.65 6.16
N ILE A 37 4.24 -16.71 5.72
CA ILE A 37 3.79 -17.67 4.71
C ILE A 37 3.36 -16.88 3.46
N GLY A 38 3.97 -17.22 2.30
CA GLY A 38 3.64 -16.60 1.02
C GLY A 38 3.81 -17.56 -0.15
N SER A 39 3.76 -17.06 -1.38
CA SER A 39 3.95 -17.88 -2.57
C SER A 39 5.43 -18.25 -2.80
N LYS A 40 5.67 -19.36 -3.52
CA LYS A 40 7.05 -19.83 -3.77
C LYS A 40 7.90 -18.87 -4.62
N LYS A 41 7.27 -18.03 -5.45
CA LYS A 41 7.93 -17.19 -6.46
C LYS A 41 7.36 -15.75 -6.50
N GLY A 42 6.68 -15.29 -5.45
CA GLY A 42 6.12 -13.93 -5.41
C GLY A 42 7.15 -12.90 -4.95
N ILE A 43 6.87 -11.62 -5.22
CA ILE A 43 7.68 -10.49 -4.74
C ILE A 43 7.78 -10.45 -3.20
N GLU A 44 6.77 -11.00 -2.53
CA GLU A 44 6.73 -11.11 -1.07
C GLU A 44 7.92 -11.91 -0.52
N LYS A 45 8.42 -12.89 -1.27
CA LYS A 45 9.56 -13.70 -0.82
C LYS A 45 10.80 -12.84 -0.66
N GLU A 46 11.18 -12.12 -1.70
CA GLU A 46 12.35 -11.24 -1.69
C GLU A 46 12.25 -10.17 -0.59
N LEU A 47 11.10 -9.49 -0.51
CA LEU A 47 10.88 -8.41 0.47
C LEU A 47 11.00 -8.89 1.92
N ILE A 48 10.50 -10.08 2.21
CA ILE A 48 10.50 -10.63 3.58
C ILE A 48 11.85 -11.25 3.94
N GLU A 49 12.53 -11.92 2.99
CA GLU A 49 13.88 -12.44 3.20
C GLU A 49 14.88 -11.31 3.45
N ASN A 50 14.71 -10.14 2.78
CA ASN A 50 15.58 -8.97 2.99
C ASN A 50 15.50 -8.41 4.43
N ILE A 51 14.37 -8.56 5.12
CA ILE A 51 14.23 -8.18 6.55
C ILE A 51 14.49 -9.34 7.51
N GLN A 52 15.08 -10.43 7.01
CA GLN A 52 15.51 -11.61 7.79
C GLN A 52 14.38 -12.28 8.58
N ILE A 53 13.16 -12.31 8.04
CA ILE A 53 12.05 -13.07 8.61
C ILE A 53 11.98 -14.46 7.94
N PRO A 54 11.87 -15.55 8.71
CA PRO A 54 11.72 -16.89 8.17
C PRO A 54 10.50 -16.99 7.24
N TYR A 55 10.76 -17.45 6.01
CA TYR A 55 9.76 -17.50 4.94
C TYR A 55 9.39 -18.94 4.56
N HIS A 56 8.10 -19.20 4.45
CA HIS A 56 7.54 -20.50 4.09
C HIS A 56 6.75 -20.40 2.79
N GLY A 57 7.31 -20.88 1.68
CA GLY A 57 6.67 -20.85 0.38
C GLY A 57 5.66 -21.97 0.17
N ILE A 58 4.39 -21.63 -0.06
CA ILE A 58 3.32 -22.58 -0.35
C ILE A 58 2.89 -22.54 -1.82
N SER A 59 2.18 -23.57 -2.26
CA SER A 59 1.48 -23.57 -3.55
C SER A 59 0.34 -22.56 -3.50
N SER A 60 0.19 -21.76 -4.55
CA SER A 60 -0.87 -20.75 -4.64
C SER A 60 -1.40 -20.71 -6.09
N GLY A 61 -2.72 -20.62 -6.26
CA GLY A 61 -3.38 -20.40 -7.53
C GLY A 61 -3.89 -18.96 -7.59
N LYS A 62 -3.83 -18.34 -8.77
CA LYS A 62 -4.50 -17.05 -8.98
C LYS A 62 -5.99 -17.36 -9.17
N LEU A 63 -6.84 -16.96 -8.23
CA LEU A 63 -8.29 -16.99 -8.39
C LEU A 63 -8.68 -15.97 -9.47
N ARG A 64 -8.66 -16.40 -10.74
CA ARG A 64 -9.04 -15.58 -11.90
C ARG A 64 -10.56 -15.51 -11.98
N ARG A 65 -11.09 -14.39 -12.45
CA ARG A 65 -12.53 -14.15 -12.60
C ARG A 65 -13.13 -14.76 -13.87
N TYR A 66 -12.29 -15.22 -14.80
CA TYR A 66 -12.73 -15.78 -16.09
C TYR A 66 -12.68 -17.30 -16.04
N ILE A 67 -13.70 -17.94 -16.60
CA ILE A 67 -13.75 -19.41 -16.71
C ILE A 67 -12.78 -19.82 -17.81
N ASP A 68 -11.63 -20.38 -17.40
CA ASP A 68 -10.60 -20.92 -18.28
C ASP A 68 -10.17 -22.30 -17.74
N LEU A 69 -9.66 -23.19 -18.61
CA LEU A 69 -9.09 -24.48 -18.22
C LEU A 69 -7.97 -24.35 -17.17
N GLU A 70 -7.27 -23.22 -17.13
CA GLU A 70 -6.32 -22.90 -16.06
C GLU A 70 -6.98 -22.73 -14.68
N ASN A 71 -8.26 -22.37 -14.59
CA ASN A 71 -8.97 -22.25 -13.32
C ASN A 71 -9.09 -23.60 -12.60
N VAL A 72 -9.22 -24.71 -13.35
CA VAL A 72 -9.23 -26.06 -12.77
C VAL A 72 -7.87 -26.36 -12.13
N LYS A 73 -6.78 -26.03 -12.82
CA LYS A 73 -5.41 -26.18 -12.27
C LYS A 73 -5.20 -25.28 -11.05
N ASP A 74 -5.77 -24.08 -11.05
CA ASP A 74 -5.66 -23.14 -9.92
C ASP A 74 -6.45 -23.64 -8.70
N ILE A 75 -7.59 -24.32 -8.88
CA ILE A 75 -8.30 -25.00 -7.78
C ILE A 75 -7.40 -26.05 -7.13
N PHE A 76 -6.78 -26.93 -7.92
CA PHE A 76 -5.83 -27.91 -7.40
C PHE A 76 -4.62 -27.27 -6.70
N ARG A 77 -4.10 -26.16 -7.24
CA ARG A 77 -3.02 -25.39 -6.60
C ARG A 77 -3.46 -24.79 -5.25
N VAL A 78 -4.70 -24.31 -5.16
CA VAL A 78 -5.28 -23.80 -3.90
C VAL A 78 -5.44 -24.94 -2.89
N MET A 79 -5.97 -26.10 -3.30
CA MET A 79 -6.09 -27.27 -2.42
C MET A 79 -4.71 -27.73 -1.90
N LYS A 80 -3.73 -27.85 -2.80
CA LYS A 80 -2.34 -28.14 -2.41
C LYS A 80 -1.79 -27.07 -1.46
N GLY A 81 -2.07 -25.81 -1.73
CA GLY A 81 -1.70 -24.68 -0.86
C GLY A 81 -2.28 -24.81 0.55
N CYS A 82 -3.54 -25.25 0.68
CA CYS A 82 -4.15 -25.52 1.99
C CYS A 82 -3.42 -26.64 2.74
N LEU A 83 -3.00 -27.70 2.05
CA LEU A 83 -2.23 -28.79 2.66
C LEU A 83 -0.83 -28.34 3.06
N ASP A 84 -0.15 -27.58 2.18
CA ASP A 84 1.18 -27.01 2.45
C ASP A 84 1.10 -26.09 3.68
N ALA A 85 0.16 -25.13 3.68
CA ALA A 85 -0.06 -24.20 4.79
C ALA A 85 -0.39 -24.93 6.11
N ARG A 86 -1.25 -25.97 6.03
CA ARG A 86 -1.61 -26.76 7.21
C ARG A 86 -0.40 -27.48 7.82
N ARG A 87 0.53 -28.02 6.99
CA ARG A 87 1.76 -28.66 7.48
C ARG A 87 2.67 -27.64 8.19
N VAL A 88 2.83 -26.45 7.59
CA VAL A 88 3.63 -25.37 8.17
C VAL A 88 3.01 -24.91 9.50
N LEU A 89 1.72 -24.59 9.52
CA LEU A 89 1.03 -24.12 10.73
C LEU A 89 1.02 -25.17 11.86
N LYS A 90 0.87 -26.46 11.54
CA LYS A 90 0.99 -27.55 12.55
C LYS A 90 2.39 -27.61 13.19
N LYS A 91 3.44 -27.34 12.40
CA LYS A 91 4.83 -27.31 12.91
C LYS A 91 5.07 -26.08 13.76
N LEU A 92 4.64 -24.90 13.30
CA LEU A 92 4.89 -23.62 13.94
C LEU A 92 3.98 -23.39 15.17
N LYS A 93 2.78 -23.96 15.19
CA LYS A 93 1.76 -23.80 16.25
C LYS A 93 1.55 -22.31 16.64
N PRO A 94 1.28 -21.42 15.66
CA PRO A 94 1.20 -19.99 15.96
C PRO A 94 -0.01 -19.66 16.83
N SER A 95 0.13 -18.65 17.69
CA SER A 95 -0.95 -18.08 18.49
C SER A 95 -1.95 -17.30 17.62
N VAL A 96 -1.51 -16.74 16.51
CA VAL A 96 -2.34 -15.96 15.58
C VAL A 96 -1.75 -15.95 14.17
N VAL A 97 -2.64 -15.87 13.17
CA VAL A 97 -2.30 -15.59 11.76
C VAL A 97 -2.79 -14.20 11.42
N PHE A 98 -1.92 -13.34 10.91
CA PHE A 98 -2.27 -12.01 10.39
C PHE A 98 -2.21 -11.99 8.86
N SER A 99 -3.29 -11.61 8.21
CA SER A 99 -3.42 -11.57 6.76
C SER A 99 -3.68 -10.17 6.23
N LYS A 100 -2.85 -9.74 5.27
CA LYS A 100 -3.01 -8.48 4.55
C LYS A 100 -3.77 -8.63 3.23
N GLY A 101 -4.15 -9.86 2.87
CA GLY A 101 -4.83 -10.16 1.62
C GLY A 101 -3.90 -10.58 0.48
N GLY A 102 -4.48 -10.69 -0.72
CA GLY A 102 -3.85 -11.33 -1.86
C GLY A 102 -4.22 -12.83 -1.95
N PHE A 103 -4.14 -13.39 -3.15
CA PHE A 103 -4.64 -14.75 -3.43
C PHE A 103 -3.94 -15.85 -2.61
N VAL A 104 -2.69 -15.64 -2.22
CA VAL A 104 -1.90 -16.61 -1.43
C VAL A 104 -2.41 -16.77 0.00
N THR A 105 -3.15 -15.79 0.52
CA THR A 105 -3.62 -15.83 1.91
C THR A 105 -4.81 -16.75 2.12
N VAL A 106 -5.62 -16.99 1.09
CA VAL A 106 -6.82 -17.84 1.20
C VAL A 106 -6.50 -19.26 1.70
N PRO A 107 -5.53 -19.99 1.12
CA PRO A 107 -5.11 -21.30 1.65
C PRO A 107 -4.63 -21.24 3.09
N VAL A 108 -3.90 -20.19 3.47
CA VAL A 108 -3.36 -20.03 4.83
C VAL A 108 -4.49 -19.85 5.84
N ILE A 109 -5.47 -19.00 5.53
CA ILE A 109 -6.61 -18.71 6.39
C ILE A 109 -7.51 -19.95 6.59
N ILE A 110 -7.78 -20.68 5.51
CA ILE A 110 -8.54 -21.95 5.58
C ILE A 110 -7.81 -22.96 6.46
N ALA A 111 -6.50 -23.11 6.27
CA ALA A 111 -5.66 -23.99 7.07
C ALA A 111 -5.63 -23.57 8.56
N ALA A 112 -5.47 -22.28 8.85
CA ALA A 112 -5.51 -21.74 10.20
C ALA A 112 -6.83 -22.05 10.89
N LYS A 113 -7.96 -21.80 10.21
CA LYS A 113 -9.29 -22.12 10.75
C LYS A 113 -9.44 -23.61 11.05
N SER A 114 -8.94 -24.49 10.17
CA SER A 114 -9.00 -25.95 10.38
C SER A 114 -8.14 -26.44 11.57
N LEU A 115 -7.28 -25.58 12.10
CA LEU A 115 -6.44 -25.83 13.27
C LEU A 115 -6.86 -25.00 14.49
N ASN A 116 -8.01 -24.31 14.42
CA ASN A 116 -8.54 -23.41 15.45
C ASN A 116 -7.57 -22.26 15.82
N ILE A 117 -6.71 -21.84 14.89
CA ILE A 117 -5.80 -20.71 15.08
C ILE A 117 -6.57 -19.42 14.79
N PRO A 118 -6.55 -18.42 15.70
CA PRO A 118 -7.14 -17.11 15.45
C PRO A 118 -6.59 -16.44 14.17
N VAL A 119 -7.47 -15.80 13.40
CA VAL A 119 -7.10 -15.13 12.16
C VAL A 119 -7.50 -13.67 12.24
N PHE A 120 -6.54 -12.78 12.05
CA PHE A 120 -6.75 -11.35 11.87
C PHE A 120 -6.56 -11.00 10.39
N ILE A 121 -7.48 -10.22 9.84
CA ILE A 121 -7.35 -9.73 8.46
C ILE A 121 -7.39 -8.22 8.42
N HIS A 122 -6.67 -7.61 7.49
CA HIS A 122 -6.71 -6.18 7.24
C HIS A 122 -7.06 -5.91 5.77
N GLU A 123 -8.08 -5.06 5.55
CA GLU A 123 -8.46 -4.57 4.23
C GLU A 123 -7.98 -3.13 4.06
N SER A 124 -7.22 -2.89 3.00
CA SER A 124 -6.65 -1.58 2.70
C SER A 124 -7.53 -0.71 1.82
N ASP A 125 -8.25 -1.34 0.87
CA ASP A 125 -9.04 -0.63 -0.11
C ASP A 125 -10.45 -0.35 0.41
N MET A 126 -11.10 0.66 -0.15
CA MET A 126 -12.46 1.01 0.20
C MET A 126 -13.44 -0.14 -0.08
N THR A 127 -13.19 -0.93 -1.14
CA THR A 127 -13.98 -2.11 -1.48
C THR A 127 -13.16 -3.39 -1.30
N PRO A 128 -13.66 -4.39 -0.55
CA PRO A 128 -12.89 -5.58 -0.23
C PRO A 128 -12.46 -6.37 -1.46
N GLY A 129 -11.20 -6.79 -1.46
CA GLY A 129 -10.69 -7.76 -2.42
C GLY A 129 -11.33 -9.14 -2.27
N LEU A 130 -11.31 -9.96 -3.34
CA LEU A 130 -11.92 -11.31 -3.32
C LEU A 130 -11.33 -12.18 -2.20
N ALA A 131 -10.03 -12.10 -1.95
CA ALA A 131 -9.39 -12.85 -0.88
C ALA A 131 -9.99 -12.49 0.50
N ASN A 132 -10.17 -11.20 0.79
CA ASN A 132 -10.76 -10.76 2.06
C ASN A 132 -12.28 -11.02 2.13
N LYS A 133 -13.00 -11.00 1.00
CA LYS A 133 -14.40 -11.46 0.94
C LYS A 133 -14.57 -12.93 1.32
N ILE A 134 -13.61 -13.77 0.97
CA ILE A 134 -13.59 -15.19 1.38
C ILE A 134 -13.14 -15.30 2.84
N ALA A 135 -12.04 -14.62 3.18
CA ALA A 135 -11.39 -14.66 4.49
C ALA A 135 -12.29 -14.20 5.65
N GLN A 136 -13.20 -13.24 5.42
CA GLN A 136 -14.10 -12.73 6.46
C GLN A 136 -14.91 -13.82 7.18
N ARG A 137 -15.23 -14.92 6.49
CA ARG A 137 -15.97 -16.05 7.11
C ARG A 137 -15.17 -16.77 8.19
N PHE A 138 -13.85 -16.70 8.09
CA PHE A 138 -12.93 -17.43 8.96
C PHE A 138 -12.19 -16.51 9.94
N ALA A 139 -12.26 -15.18 9.71
CA ALA A 139 -11.57 -14.20 10.52
C ALA A 139 -12.18 -14.08 11.94
N THR A 140 -11.31 -13.97 12.93
CA THR A 140 -11.61 -13.63 14.31
C THR A 140 -11.79 -12.13 14.47
N LYS A 141 -10.91 -11.32 13.82
CA LYS A 141 -11.01 -9.86 13.75
C LYS A 141 -10.71 -9.37 12.35
N ILE A 142 -11.36 -8.27 11.99
CA ILE A 142 -11.21 -7.60 10.68
C ILE A 142 -10.88 -6.14 10.95
N PHE A 143 -9.80 -5.67 10.34
CA PHE A 143 -9.38 -4.28 10.40
C PHE A 143 -9.52 -3.65 9.03
N THR A 144 -9.94 -2.38 8.97
CA THR A 144 -10.10 -1.66 7.70
C THR A 144 -9.39 -0.32 7.72
N SER A 145 -8.86 0.10 6.56
CA SER A 145 -8.27 1.43 6.41
C SER A 145 -9.34 2.51 6.23
N PHE A 146 -10.40 2.22 5.48
CA PHE A 146 -11.51 3.14 5.26
C PHE A 146 -12.68 2.81 6.20
N GLU A 147 -13.36 3.82 6.69
CA GLU A 147 -14.59 3.65 7.48
C GLU A 147 -15.73 3.09 6.62
N GLU A 148 -15.81 3.51 5.37
CA GLU A 148 -16.82 3.04 4.40
C GLU A 148 -16.74 1.53 4.17
N THR A 149 -15.58 0.93 4.40
CA THR A 149 -15.35 -0.52 4.25
C THR A 149 -16.09 -1.33 5.31
N LEU A 150 -16.45 -0.73 6.45
CA LEU A 150 -17.24 -1.39 7.49
C LEU A 150 -18.56 -1.98 6.95
N ALA A 151 -19.18 -1.30 5.99
CA ALA A 151 -20.45 -1.75 5.38
C ALA A 151 -20.36 -3.10 4.64
N TYR A 152 -19.16 -3.57 4.35
CA TYR A 152 -18.93 -4.84 3.63
C TYR A 152 -18.62 -6.03 4.52
N PHE A 153 -18.46 -5.81 5.82
CA PHE A 153 -18.01 -6.81 6.79
C PHE A 153 -18.96 -6.93 8.00
N PRO A 154 -18.96 -8.04 8.72
CA PRO A 154 -19.74 -8.19 9.95
C PRO A 154 -19.28 -7.20 11.04
N ASN A 155 -20.20 -6.40 11.57
CA ASN A 155 -19.90 -5.31 12.51
C ASN A 155 -19.26 -5.81 13.81
N GLU A 156 -19.68 -6.98 14.30
CA GLU A 156 -19.28 -7.53 15.60
C GLU A 156 -17.76 -7.85 15.70
N LYS A 157 -17.09 -7.97 14.57
CA LYS A 157 -15.65 -8.30 14.52
C LYS A 157 -14.82 -7.35 13.65
N THR A 158 -15.42 -6.24 13.20
CA THR A 158 -14.77 -5.31 12.27
C THR A 158 -14.53 -3.96 12.93
N VAL A 159 -13.31 -3.44 12.79
CA VAL A 159 -12.90 -2.14 13.34
C VAL A 159 -12.15 -1.35 12.27
N SER A 160 -12.55 -0.09 12.07
CA SER A 160 -11.80 0.85 11.22
C SER A 160 -10.68 1.50 12.02
N ILE A 161 -9.45 1.26 11.60
CA ILE A 161 -8.22 1.71 12.28
C ILE A 161 -7.37 2.68 11.47
N GLY A 162 -7.70 2.89 10.20
CA GLY A 162 -6.82 3.55 9.25
C GLY A 162 -5.79 2.59 8.62
N SER A 163 -4.80 3.13 7.93
CA SER A 163 -3.75 2.34 7.28
C SER A 163 -2.50 2.25 8.16
N PRO A 164 -1.88 1.08 8.30
CA PRO A 164 -0.60 0.93 8.98
C PRO A 164 0.51 1.57 8.13
N ILE A 165 1.03 2.70 8.59
CA ILE A 165 2.04 3.50 7.90
C ILE A 165 3.38 3.29 8.57
N ARG A 166 4.41 3.01 7.77
CA ARG A 166 5.78 2.86 8.27
C ARG A 166 6.22 4.12 9.01
N ARG A 167 6.63 3.98 10.26
CA ARG A 167 7.04 5.12 11.10
C ARG A 167 8.24 5.87 10.53
N GLU A 168 9.12 5.19 9.81
CA GLU A 168 10.26 5.82 9.13
C GLU A 168 9.84 6.91 8.12
N MET A 169 8.68 6.71 7.46
CA MET A 169 8.15 7.68 6.49
C MET A 169 7.79 9.02 7.12
N LEU A 170 7.46 9.02 8.42
CA LEU A 170 7.09 10.22 9.18
C LEU A 170 8.31 10.96 9.78
N LYS A 171 9.51 10.38 9.68
CA LYS A 171 10.75 10.93 10.26
C LYS A 171 11.62 11.69 9.25
N GLY A 172 11.11 11.93 8.05
CA GLY A 172 11.82 12.66 7.00
C GLY A 172 12.10 14.12 7.39
N SER A 173 13.22 14.65 6.87
CA SER A 173 13.61 16.06 7.02
C SER A 173 13.48 16.78 5.68
N PRO A 174 12.67 17.84 5.57
CA PRO A 174 12.51 18.61 4.34
C PRO A 174 13.84 19.22 3.84
N GLY A 175 14.66 19.75 4.76
CA GLY A 175 15.95 20.34 4.43
C GLY A 175 16.91 19.32 3.85
N LYS A 176 17.02 18.13 4.48
CA LYS A 176 17.86 17.05 3.96
C LYS A 176 17.35 16.53 2.60
N GLY A 177 16.03 16.45 2.41
CA GLY A 177 15.45 16.07 1.13
C GLY A 177 15.83 17.02 0.00
N ARG A 178 15.71 18.32 0.24
CA ARG A 178 16.11 19.35 -0.73
C ARG A 178 17.61 19.34 -1.01
N GLU A 179 18.44 19.19 0.02
CA GLU A 179 19.89 19.07 -0.11
C GLU A 179 20.29 17.89 -1.00
N LEU A 180 19.78 16.69 -0.73
CA LEU A 180 20.06 15.48 -1.50
C LEU A 180 19.63 15.60 -2.97
N LEU A 181 18.57 16.37 -3.25
CA LEU A 181 18.06 16.60 -4.59
C LEU A 181 18.78 17.76 -5.31
N GLY A 182 19.52 18.61 -4.58
CA GLY A 182 20.11 19.85 -5.09
C GLY A 182 19.05 20.93 -5.39
N PHE A 183 17.95 20.96 -4.63
CA PHE A 183 16.87 21.91 -4.80
C PHE A 183 17.10 23.21 -4.02
N ASP A 184 16.70 24.35 -4.60
CA ASP A 184 17.01 25.70 -4.09
C ASP A 184 16.18 26.16 -2.87
N GLY A 185 15.13 25.41 -2.51
CA GLY A 185 14.24 25.72 -1.38
C GLY A 185 13.28 26.89 -1.61
N ARG A 186 13.30 27.55 -2.77
CA ARG A 186 12.43 28.71 -3.08
C ARG A 186 11.14 28.31 -3.75
N ARG A 187 11.19 27.30 -4.59
CA ARG A 187 10.04 26.79 -5.36
C ARG A 187 9.41 25.60 -4.68
N PRO A 188 8.08 25.43 -4.81
CA PRO A 188 7.39 24.26 -4.30
C PRO A 188 7.89 22.97 -4.99
N VAL A 189 7.90 21.89 -4.23
CA VAL A 189 8.29 20.56 -4.72
C VAL A 189 7.03 19.78 -5.10
N LEU A 190 6.98 19.37 -6.37
CA LEU A 190 5.95 18.48 -6.92
C LEU A 190 6.53 17.07 -7.05
N THR A 191 5.95 16.12 -6.35
CA THR A 191 6.33 14.70 -6.46
C THR A 191 5.35 13.95 -7.36
N ILE A 192 5.87 13.14 -8.29
CA ILE A 192 5.06 12.24 -9.11
C ILE A 192 5.41 10.81 -8.73
N MET A 193 4.41 10.00 -8.34
CA MET A 193 4.60 8.64 -7.89
C MET A 193 3.49 7.71 -8.40
N GLY A 194 3.77 7.02 -9.51
CA GLY A 194 2.81 6.17 -10.21
C GLY A 194 2.71 4.72 -9.70
N GLY A 195 3.47 4.35 -8.66
CA GLY A 195 3.60 2.98 -8.16
C GLY A 195 4.85 2.27 -8.68
N SER A 196 5.10 1.04 -8.22
CA SER A 196 6.37 0.31 -8.45
C SER A 196 6.69 0.01 -9.92
N LEU A 197 5.68 -0.15 -10.76
CA LEU A 197 5.87 -0.37 -12.20
C LEU A 197 5.85 0.94 -13.01
N GLY A 198 5.64 2.06 -12.32
CA GLY A 198 5.39 3.36 -12.95
C GLY A 198 3.96 3.50 -13.48
N ALA A 199 3.69 4.64 -14.09
CA ALA A 199 2.42 4.97 -14.69
C ALA A 199 2.66 5.65 -16.04
N ARG A 200 2.71 4.87 -17.12
CA ARG A 200 3.15 5.32 -18.44
C ARG A 200 2.47 6.63 -18.87
N LYS A 201 1.14 6.69 -18.85
CA LYS A 201 0.41 7.88 -19.28
C LYS A 201 0.70 9.09 -18.39
N ILE A 202 0.83 8.91 -17.07
CA ILE A 202 1.23 10.00 -16.16
C ILE A 202 2.65 10.45 -16.49
N ASN A 203 3.59 9.51 -16.64
CA ASN A 203 4.98 9.83 -16.95
C ASN A 203 5.10 10.65 -18.25
N GLU A 204 4.44 10.20 -19.33
CA GLU A 204 4.43 10.87 -20.64
C GLU A 204 3.80 12.27 -20.54
N THR A 205 2.63 12.40 -19.88
CA THR A 205 1.94 13.69 -19.75
C THR A 205 2.72 14.69 -18.90
N VAL A 206 3.31 14.25 -17.78
CA VAL A 206 4.13 15.11 -16.94
C VAL A 206 5.37 15.60 -17.71
N ARG A 207 6.04 14.73 -18.45
CA ARG A 207 7.22 15.13 -19.26
C ARG A 207 6.86 16.11 -20.35
N ALA A 208 5.73 15.93 -21.04
CA ALA A 208 5.24 16.90 -22.01
C ALA A 208 4.96 18.28 -21.38
N ALA A 209 4.46 18.29 -20.15
CA ALA A 209 4.14 19.50 -19.40
C ALA A 209 5.37 20.21 -18.78
N LEU A 210 6.56 19.61 -18.72
CA LEU A 210 7.76 20.18 -18.07
C LEU A 210 8.07 21.63 -18.48
N PRO A 211 7.98 22.04 -19.76
CA PRO A 211 8.22 23.43 -20.15
C PRO A 211 7.30 24.45 -19.48
N LYS A 212 6.11 24.02 -19.02
CA LYS A 212 5.09 24.83 -18.35
C LYS A 212 5.10 24.69 -16.83
N LEU A 213 5.92 23.76 -16.27
CA LEU A 213 6.06 23.48 -14.84
C LEU A 213 7.29 24.11 -14.20
N LYS A 214 7.84 25.19 -14.79
CA LYS A 214 9.07 25.87 -14.33
C LYS A 214 8.98 26.45 -12.92
N ASP A 215 7.76 26.68 -12.41
CA ASP A 215 7.53 27.16 -11.06
C ASP A 215 7.69 26.07 -9.99
N TYR A 216 7.92 24.82 -10.40
CA TYR A 216 8.11 23.69 -9.52
C TYR A 216 9.52 23.11 -9.61
N GLN A 217 9.98 22.52 -8.53
CA GLN A 217 11.05 21.55 -8.52
C GLN A 217 10.41 20.16 -8.42
N ILE A 218 10.81 19.22 -9.28
CA ILE A 218 10.03 18.01 -9.54
C ILE A 218 10.84 16.77 -9.14
N ILE A 219 10.20 15.90 -8.33
CA ILE A 219 10.67 14.54 -8.02
C ILE A 219 9.77 13.56 -8.78
N HIS A 220 10.33 12.78 -9.68
CA HIS A 220 9.55 11.82 -10.46
C HIS A 220 10.02 10.38 -10.23
N LEU A 221 9.25 9.64 -9.44
CA LEU A 221 9.42 8.18 -9.28
C LEU A 221 8.70 7.50 -10.43
N CYS A 222 9.39 7.38 -11.56
CA CYS A 222 8.81 6.95 -12.83
C CYS A 222 8.61 5.44 -12.94
N GLY A 223 9.21 4.64 -12.03
CA GLY A 223 9.16 3.18 -12.04
C GLY A 223 10.27 2.55 -12.88
N LYS A 224 10.47 1.25 -12.69
CA LYS A 224 11.56 0.49 -13.30
C LYS A 224 11.54 0.57 -14.84
N GLY A 225 12.70 0.90 -15.44
CA GLY A 225 12.88 0.99 -16.89
C GLY A 225 12.21 2.21 -17.54
N ASN A 226 11.74 3.19 -16.74
CA ASN A 226 11.02 4.36 -17.26
C ASN A 226 11.78 5.68 -17.09
N VAL A 227 13.08 5.66 -16.79
CA VAL A 227 13.91 6.87 -16.80
C VAL A 227 14.06 7.37 -18.23
N ASP A 228 13.91 8.67 -18.44
CA ASP A 228 14.19 9.33 -19.73
C ASP A 228 15.60 9.91 -19.69
N GLU A 229 16.52 9.29 -20.44
CA GLU A 229 17.92 9.65 -20.45
C GLU A 229 18.16 11.09 -20.96
N SER A 230 17.31 11.59 -21.85
CA SER A 230 17.41 12.96 -22.40
C SER A 230 17.20 14.05 -21.34
N LEU A 231 16.55 13.71 -20.22
CA LEU A 231 16.25 14.62 -19.12
C LEU A 231 17.21 14.48 -17.93
N ILE A 232 18.23 13.61 -18.05
CA ILE A 232 19.28 13.48 -17.03
C ILE A 232 20.08 14.79 -16.96
N GLY A 233 20.37 15.26 -15.73
CA GLY A 233 21.09 16.51 -15.49
C GLY A 233 20.20 17.76 -15.39
N ASN A 234 18.90 17.66 -15.63
CA ASN A 234 17.98 18.74 -15.36
C ASN A 234 17.94 19.03 -13.84
N LYS A 235 18.33 20.27 -13.45
CA LYS A 235 18.45 20.66 -12.03
C LYS A 235 17.12 20.74 -11.31
N ASP A 236 16.03 20.96 -12.03
CA ASP A 236 14.69 21.17 -11.48
C ASP A 236 13.78 19.94 -11.67
N TYR A 237 14.30 18.88 -12.32
CA TYR A 237 13.56 17.64 -12.54
C TYR A 237 14.47 16.44 -12.26
N ARG A 238 14.16 15.73 -11.18
CA ARG A 238 14.89 14.54 -10.73
C ARG A 238 14.06 13.30 -10.96
N GLN A 239 14.59 12.34 -11.70
CA GLN A 239 13.94 11.06 -12.01
C GLN A 239 14.57 9.93 -11.23
N PHE A 240 13.74 8.99 -10.78
CA PHE A 240 14.18 7.79 -10.10
C PHE A 240 13.31 6.61 -10.54
N GLU A 241 13.90 5.45 -10.79
CA GLU A 241 13.13 4.21 -10.91
C GLU A 241 12.52 3.83 -9.56
N TYR A 242 13.35 3.85 -8.54
CA TYR A 242 13.02 3.63 -7.14
C TYR A 242 13.86 4.54 -6.25
N VAL A 243 13.34 4.82 -5.07
CA VAL A 243 14.08 5.48 -3.99
C VAL A 243 14.01 4.59 -2.77
N HIS A 244 15.17 4.27 -2.23
CA HIS A 244 15.33 3.55 -0.97
C HIS A 244 15.89 4.53 0.06
N GLY A 245 15.77 4.27 1.34
CA GLY A 245 16.37 5.07 2.40
C GLY A 245 16.01 6.57 2.45
N GLU A 246 16.18 7.27 1.34
CA GLU A 246 15.96 8.72 1.22
C GLU A 246 14.49 9.11 1.02
N LEU A 247 13.59 8.15 0.71
CA LEU A 247 12.20 8.45 0.33
C LEU A 247 11.48 9.29 1.37
N SER A 248 11.70 9.03 2.66
CA SER A 248 11.10 9.82 3.74
C SER A 248 11.51 11.29 3.68
N HIS A 249 12.76 11.58 3.37
CA HIS A 249 13.28 12.95 3.21
C HIS A 249 12.70 13.63 1.97
N TYR A 250 12.56 12.91 0.86
CA TYR A 250 11.96 13.43 -0.38
C TYR A 250 10.47 13.77 -0.17
N LEU A 251 9.73 12.86 0.48
CA LEU A 251 8.33 13.11 0.79
C LEU A 251 8.14 14.23 1.83
N ALA A 252 9.04 14.36 2.79
CA ALA A 252 9.02 15.48 3.73
C ALA A 252 9.24 16.84 3.03
N ALA A 253 10.04 16.87 1.94
CA ALA A 253 10.25 18.07 1.13
C ALA A 253 9.12 18.36 0.14
N THR A 254 8.16 17.44 -0.04
CA THR A 254 7.10 17.51 -1.05
C THR A 254 5.98 18.47 -0.62
N ASP A 255 5.61 19.37 -1.52
CA ASP A 255 4.49 20.32 -1.33
C ASP A 255 3.19 19.79 -1.94
N TYR A 256 3.27 19.05 -3.05
CA TYR A 256 2.14 18.48 -3.80
C TYR A 256 2.53 17.11 -4.35
N VAL A 257 1.58 16.22 -4.49
CA VAL A 257 1.83 14.93 -5.12
C VAL A 257 0.82 14.61 -6.21
N ILE A 258 1.30 14.09 -7.33
CA ILE A 258 0.50 13.41 -8.36
C ILE A 258 0.72 11.91 -8.17
N THR A 259 -0.36 11.15 -7.98
CA THR A 259 -0.24 9.73 -7.65
C THR A 259 -1.38 8.88 -8.21
N ARG A 260 -1.19 7.57 -8.21
CA ARG A 260 -2.26 6.60 -8.39
C ARG A 260 -3.11 6.48 -7.12
N GLY A 261 -4.32 5.91 -7.24
CA GLY A 261 -5.26 5.70 -6.12
C GLY A 261 -5.00 4.45 -5.27
N GLY A 262 -3.74 3.98 -5.19
CA GLY A 262 -3.39 2.85 -4.32
C GLY A 262 -3.50 3.24 -2.85
N SER A 263 -4.28 2.49 -2.07
CA SER A 263 -4.63 2.83 -0.69
C SER A 263 -3.42 3.12 0.20
N ASN A 264 -2.37 2.29 0.16
CA ASN A 264 -1.21 2.51 1.03
C ASN A 264 -0.55 3.87 0.77
N SER A 265 -0.30 4.22 -0.51
CA SER A 265 0.37 5.48 -0.85
C SER A 265 -0.47 6.70 -0.49
N ILE A 266 -1.78 6.69 -0.79
CA ILE A 266 -2.64 7.83 -0.48
C ILE A 266 -2.79 8.05 1.04
N PHE A 267 -2.77 6.97 1.84
CA PHE A 267 -2.75 7.10 3.29
C PHE A 267 -1.39 7.56 3.83
N GLU A 268 -0.27 7.20 3.19
CA GLU A 268 1.06 7.75 3.52
C GLU A 268 1.08 9.27 3.27
N PHE A 269 0.60 9.73 2.12
CA PHE A 269 0.51 11.17 1.82
C PHE A 269 -0.47 11.91 2.75
N LEU A 270 -1.59 11.27 3.11
CA LEU A 270 -2.53 11.82 4.09
C LEU A 270 -1.87 12.01 5.46
N ALA A 271 -1.07 11.03 5.91
CA ALA A 271 -0.35 11.12 7.18
C ALA A 271 0.73 12.20 7.16
N LEU A 272 1.36 12.44 6.01
CA LEU A 272 2.32 13.52 5.76
C LEU A 272 1.65 14.88 5.47
N LYS A 273 0.31 14.89 5.35
CA LYS A 273 -0.48 16.08 5.03
C LYS A 273 -0.08 16.75 3.71
N ILE A 274 0.21 15.94 2.71
CA ILE A 274 0.57 16.38 1.37
C ILE A 274 -0.71 16.43 0.50
N PRO A 275 -1.11 17.60 -0.03
CA PRO A 275 -2.20 17.71 -1.00
C PRO A 275 -1.97 16.85 -2.24
N MET A 276 -2.99 16.11 -2.66
CA MET A 276 -2.88 15.08 -3.69
C MET A 276 -3.73 15.39 -4.91
N LEU A 277 -3.16 15.21 -6.11
CA LEU A 277 -3.92 14.93 -7.32
C LEU A 277 -3.85 13.43 -7.59
N ILE A 278 -4.97 12.74 -7.42
CA ILE A 278 -5.05 11.29 -7.62
C ILE A 278 -5.54 11.01 -9.04
N ILE A 279 -4.74 10.27 -9.80
CA ILE A 279 -5.06 9.79 -11.14
C ILE A 279 -5.18 8.26 -11.05
N PRO A 280 -6.38 7.72 -10.74
CA PRO A 280 -6.54 6.30 -10.50
C PRO A 280 -6.39 5.48 -11.78
N LEU A 281 -6.04 4.20 -11.66
CA LEU A 281 -6.11 3.24 -12.76
C LEU A 281 -7.54 3.14 -13.28
N THR A 282 -7.67 3.03 -14.60
CA THR A 282 -8.97 2.86 -15.27
C THR A 282 -9.64 1.53 -14.88
N ARG A 283 -10.95 1.42 -15.13
CA ARG A 283 -11.68 0.16 -14.90
C ARG A 283 -11.22 -0.98 -15.81
N SER A 284 -10.65 -0.67 -16.97
CA SER A 284 -10.07 -1.67 -17.87
C SER A 284 -8.76 -2.26 -17.34
N GLN A 285 -8.01 -1.49 -16.53
CA GLN A 285 -6.71 -1.87 -15.97
C GLN A 285 -6.81 -2.41 -14.54
N SER A 286 -7.91 -2.08 -13.82
CA SER A 286 -8.10 -2.46 -12.42
C SER A 286 -9.55 -2.89 -12.15
N ARG A 287 -9.84 -3.28 -10.91
CA ARG A 287 -11.22 -3.59 -10.46
C ARG A 287 -12.04 -2.35 -10.13
N GLY A 288 -11.47 -1.14 -10.31
CA GLY A 288 -12.08 0.11 -9.91
C GLY A 288 -11.86 0.46 -8.43
N ASP A 289 -11.11 -0.34 -7.69
CA ASP A 289 -10.72 -0.09 -6.30
C ASP A 289 -10.02 1.26 -6.14
N GLN A 290 -9.06 1.59 -7.02
CA GLN A 290 -8.37 2.88 -6.97
C GLN A 290 -9.30 4.07 -7.24
N ILE A 291 -10.28 3.91 -8.11
CA ILE A 291 -11.29 4.95 -8.38
C ILE A 291 -12.14 5.20 -7.13
N MET A 292 -12.54 4.13 -6.44
CA MET A 292 -13.33 4.25 -5.20
C MET A 292 -12.51 4.88 -4.07
N ASN A 293 -11.23 4.49 -3.93
CA ASN A 293 -10.31 5.10 -2.98
C ASN A 293 -10.17 6.61 -3.24
N ALA A 294 -9.94 7.00 -4.51
CA ALA A 294 -9.79 8.40 -4.91
C ALA A 294 -11.07 9.22 -4.63
N LYS A 295 -12.24 8.69 -4.99
CA LYS A 295 -13.53 9.35 -4.72
C LYS A 295 -13.79 9.54 -3.23
N SER A 296 -13.43 8.57 -2.38
CA SER A 296 -13.53 8.73 -0.92
C SER A 296 -12.62 9.86 -0.41
N PHE A 297 -11.39 9.95 -0.90
CA PHE A 297 -10.44 10.98 -0.52
C PHE A 297 -10.86 12.37 -1.00
N GLU A 298 -11.37 12.48 -2.24
CA GLU A 298 -11.89 13.71 -2.80
C GLU A 298 -13.12 14.21 -2.02
N LYS A 299 -14.09 13.32 -1.76
CA LYS A 299 -15.27 13.64 -0.95
C LYS A 299 -14.93 14.15 0.44
N LYS A 300 -13.85 13.65 1.03
CA LYS A 300 -13.36 14.08 2.36
C LYS A 300 -12.49 15.34 2.31
N GLY A 301 -12.20 15.88 1.13
CA GLY A 301 -11.37 17.07 0.96
C GLY A 301 -9.87 16.84 1.18
N TYR A 302 -9.38 15.60 1.02
CA TYR A 302 -7.95 15.27 1.15
C TYR A 302 -7.22 15.30 -0.17
N ALA A 303 -7.93 15.20 -1.28
CA ALA A 303 -7.39 15.09 -2.62
C ALA A 303 -8.32 15.68 -3.66
N MET A 304 -7.77 15.94 -4.85
CA MET A 304 -8.53 16.10 -6.09
C MET A 304 -8.34 14.85 -6.94
N MET A 305 -9.33 14.52 -7.77
CA MET A 305 -9.29 13.36 -8.64
C MET A 305 -9.38 13.78 -10.11
N LEU A 306 -8.49 13.22 -10.94
CA LEU A 306 -8.55 13.32 -12.40
C LEU A 306 -8.58 11.90 -12.99
N GLU A 307 -9.62 11.57 -13.72
CA GLU A 307 -9.71 10.28 -14.40
C GLU A 307 -8.62 10.15 -15.47
N GLU A 308 -7.95 9.01 -15.56
CA GLU A 308 -6.83 8.82 -16.49
C GLU A 308 -7.26 8.97 -17.96
N GLU A 309 -8.52 8.67 -18.28
CA GLU A 309 -9.09 8.86 -19.60
C GLU A 309 -9.05 10.34 -20.02
N ASN A 310 -9.28 11.24 -19.07
CA ASN A 310 -9.29 12.69 -19.26
C ASN A 310 -7.93 13.36 -19.07
N LEU A 311 -6.88 12.57 -18.78
CA LEU A 311 -5.54 13.09 -18.55
C LEU A 311 -4.91 13.57 -19.87
N THR A 312 -4.73 14.88 -19.96
CA THR A 312 -3.99 15.61 -21.00
C THR A 312 -3.03 16.58 -20.33
N GLU A 313 -2.12 17.19 -21.09
CA GLU A 313 -1.25 18.25 -20.58
C GLU A 313 -2.07 19.42 -20.02
N GLU A 314 -3.12 19.85 -20.72
CA GLU A 314 -3.99 20.95 -20.31
C GLU A 314 -4.75 20.64 -19.03
N SER A 315 -5.43 19.46 -18.96
CA SER A 315 -6.18 19.07 -17.77
C SER A 315 -5.27 18.90 -16.56
N LEU A 316 -4.04 18.40 -16.74
CA LEU A 316 -3.04 18.30 -15.67
C LEU A 316 -2.70 19.68 -15.09
N LEU A 317 -2.43 20.68 -15.96
CA LEU A 317 -2.07 22.02 -15.52
C LEU A 317 -3.24 22.74 -14.82
N ILE A 318 -4.48 22.57 -15.31
CA ILE A 318 -5.69 23.10 -14.64
C ILE A 318 -5.80 22.51 -13.23
N HIS A 319 -5.74 21.18 -13.09
CA HIS A 319 -5.89 20.55 -11.78
C HIS A 319 -4.72 20.86 -10.82
N LEU A 320 -3.51 21.11 -11.34
CA LEU A 320 -2.40 21.58 -10.51
C LEU A 320 -2.61 23.01 -10.01
N ALA A 321 -3.16 23.90 -10.83
CA ALA A 321 -3.52 25.25 -10.42
C ALA A 321 -4.62 25.24 -9.33
N ASP A 322 -5.64 24.40 -9.52
CA ASP A 322 -6.70 24.20 -8.55
C ASP A 322 -6.17 23.59 -7.24
N LEU A 323 -5.27 22.59 -7.33
CA LEU A 323 -4.61 21.97 -6.18
C LEU A 323 -3.80 23.00 -5.38
N LYS A 324 -3.10 23.91 -6.09
CA LYS A 324 -2.35 25.01 -5.47
C LYS A 324 -3.28 25.98 -4.74
N THR A 325 -4.40 26.33 -5.34
CA THR A 325 -5.41 27.22 -4.76
C THR A 325 -6.02 26.63 -3.49
N ASN A 326 -6.36 25.33 -3.52
CA ASN A 326 -7.03 24.63 -2.42
C ASN A 326 -6.06 24.04 -1.38
N LYS A 327 -4.74 24.30 -1.49
CA LYS A 327 -3.70 23.71 -0.63
C LYS A 327 -4.00 23.87 0.86
N MET A 328 -4.35 25.07 1.29
CA MET A 328 -4.54 25.37 2.71
C MET A 328 -5.78 24.67 3.27
N ASP A 329 -6.90 24.72 2.56
CA ASP A 329 -8.14 24.06 2.96
C ASP A 329 -7.96 22.54 3.08
N MET A 330 -7.25 21.93 2.14
CA MET A 330 -6.91 20.51 2.20
C MET A 330 -6.03 20.18 3.40
N LYS A 331 -4.99 20.99 3.65
CA LYS A 331 -4.11 20.80 4.83
C LYS A 331 -4.87 20.98 6.14
N ASP A 332 -5.76 21.95 6.24
CA ASP A 332 -6.58 22.16 7.42
C ASP A 332 -7.54 21.00 7.64
N THR A 333 -8.13 20.48 6.58
CA THR A 333 -8.98 19.29 6.66
C THR A 333 -8.19 18.07 7.14
N MET A 334 -6.98 17.84 6.61
CA MET A 334 -6.09 16.77 7.05
C MET A 334 -5.59 16.97 8.49
N ASN A 335 -5.41 18.24 8.95
CA ASN A 335 -4.99 18.55 10.31
C ASN A 335 -6.06 18.23 11.36
N ARG A 336 -7.33 18.36 11.00
CA ARG A 336 -8.48 18.05 11.88
C ARG A 336 -8.71 16.55 12.06
N LEU A 337 -8.04 15.71 11.26
CA LEU A 337 -8.16 14.25 11.41
C LEU A 337 -7.63 13.82 12.78
N ASN A 338 -8.46 13.07 13.48
CA ASN A 338 -8.02 12.32 14.65
C ASN A 338 -7.12 11.17 14.20
N LYS A 339 -5.81 11.32 14.34
CA LYS A 339 -4.84 10.31 13.90
C LYS A 339 -5.00 9.06 14.74
N LYS A 340 -5.57 8.01 14.15
CA LYS A 340 -5.50 6.66 14.72
C LYS A 340 -4.10 6.11 14.47
N ASP A 341 -3.42 5.66 15.51
CA ASP A 341 -2.19 4.86 15.36
C ASP A 341 -2.56 3.44 14.97
N ALA A 342 -2.78 3.21 13.68
CA ALA A 342 -3.20 1.91 13.16
C ALA A 342 -2.21 0.79 13.53
N ILE A 343 -0.90 1.07 13.51
CA ILE A 343 0.11 0.09 13.90
C ILE A 343 0.03 -0.20 15.39
N GLY A 344 -0.05 0.82 16.24
CA GLY A 344 -0.19 0.65 17.68
C GLY A 344 -1.44 -0.16 18.05
N ILE A 345 -2.58 0.13 17.41
CA ILE A 345 -3.81 -0.65 17.60
C ILE A 345 -3.62 -2.12 17.19
N LEU A 346 -2.97 -2.38 16.03
CA LEU A 346 -2.74 -3.75 15.57
C LEU A 346 -1.79 -4.51 16.50
N VAL A 347 -0.70 -3.88 16.94
CA VAL A 347 0.26 -4.47 17.88
C VAL A 347 -0.41 -4.78 19.23
N GLU A 348 -1.23 -3.85 19.74
CA GLU A 348 -2.00 -4.07 20.96
C GLU A 348 -2.96 -5.26 20.82
N GLU A 349 -3.70 -5.37 19.73
CA GLU A 349 -4.62 -6.46 19.47
C GLU A 349 -3.90 -7.82 19.29
N ILE A 350 -2.72 -7.81 18.65
CA ILE A 350 -1.86 -9.00 18.54
C ILE A 350 -1.39 -9.42 19.95
N ASN A 351 -0.97 -8.48 20.79
CA ASN A 351 -0.47 -8.77 22.13
C ASN A 351 -1.56 -9.29 23.10
N LYS A 352 -2.85 -9.02 22.83
CA LYS A 352 -3.97 -9.57 23.59
C LYS A 352 -4.20 -11.07 23.33
N ILE A 353 -3.60 -11.64 22.28
CA ILE A 353 -3.71 -13.07 21.96
C ILE A 353 -2.72 -13.85 22.83
N GLY A 354 -3.23 -14.68 23.68
CA GLY A 354 -2.38 -15.60 24.50
C GLY A 354 -2.70 -15.67 25.91
#